data_dabf261141622f16f52daf9276084796
#
_entry.id   dabf261141622f16f52daf9276084796
#
_cell.length_a   1.000
_cell.length_b   1.000
_cell.length_c   1.000
_cell.angle_alpha   90.00
_cell.angle_beta   90.00
_cell.angle_gamma   90.00
#
_symmetry.space_group_name_H-M   'P 1'
#
loop_
_entity.id
_entity.type
_entity.pdbx_description
1 polymer ?
#
loop_
_entity_poly.entity_id
_entity_poly.type
_entity_poly.pdbx_seq_one_letter_code
_entity_poly.pdbx_strand_id
1 'polypeptide(L)'
;TLHRAIDVSADPLQTYRDAAALGIDTVLTSGAAASCVQGVDVLCSLLAERDRTNGPEVLIGAGVNAGVIRQLSAALPGARAYHMSGKVELESRMVFRREGVPMGLPGLDEWHIQQTDTASVRAARQVLDDLA
;
A
#
# COMPACT_ATOMS: atom_id res chain seq x y z
N THR A 1 10.00 5.23 8.91
CA THR A 1 8.64 4.81 8.52
C THR A 1 8.12 3.75 9.47
N LEU A 2 6.95 3.95 10.05
CA LEU A 2 6.17 2.90 10.70
C LEU A 2 5.46 2.09 9.60
N HIS A 3 5.58 0.78 9.65
CA HIS A 3 4.92 -0.10 8.69
C HIS A 3 3.47 -0.44 9.10
N ARG A 4 2.82 -1.35 8.37
CA ARG A 4 1.44 -1.77 8.58
C ARG A 4 1.11 -2.41 9.94
N ALA A 5 2.02 -2.43 10.92
CA ALA A 5 1.67 -2.80 12.29
C ALA A 5 0.59 -1.89 12.89
N ILE A 6 0.50 -0.64 12.43
CA ILE A 6 -0.60 0.26 12.80
C ILE A 6 -1.97 -0.31 12.45
N ASP A 7 -2.09 -1.06 11.35
CA ASP A 7 -3.36 -1.62 10.87
C ASP A 7 -3.93 -2.72 11.78
N VAL A 8 -3.12 -3.29 12.66
CA VAL A 8 -3.52 -4.31 13.64
C VAL A 8 -3.46 -3.80 15.08
N SER A 9 -3.23 -2.51 15.27
CA SER A 9 -3.31 -1.88 16.60
C SER A 9 -4.76 -1.72 17.05
N ALA A 10 -4.98 -1.64 18.36
CA ALA A 10 -6.31 -1.47 18.92
C ALA A 10 -6.93 -0.09 18.56
N ASP A 11 -6.09 0.93 18.42
CA ASP A 11 -6.49 2.29 18.04
C ASP A 11 -5.46 2.87 17.05
N PRO A 12 -5.74 2.81 15.74
CA PRO A 12 -4.85 3.35 14.72
C PRO A 12 -4.58 4.86 14.85
N LEU A 13 -5.57 5.63 15.30
CA LEU A 13 -5.38 7.08 15.45
C LEU A 13 -4.46 7.41 16.62
N GLN A 14 -4.60 6.70 17.75
CA GLN A 14 -3.67 6.85 18.87
C GLN A 14 -2.27 6.37 18.48
N THR A 15 -2.15 5.23 17.80
CA THR A 15 -0.86 4.72 17.31
C THR A 15 -0.17 5.71 16.35
N TYR A 16 -0.94 6.41 15.51
CA TYR A 16 -0.41 7.47 14.67
C TYR A 16 0.15 8.64 15.49
N ARG A 17 -0.55 9.08 16.54
CA ARG A 17 -0.09 10.14 17.46
C ARG A 17 1.18 9.73 18.20
N ASP A 18 1.25 8.48 18.65
CA ASP A 18 2.44 7.92 19.30
C ASP A 18 3.63 7.88 18.34
N ALA A 19 3.41 7.49 17.07
CA ALA A 19 4.43 7.53 16.02
C ALA A 19 4.95 8.96 15.80
N ALA A 20 4.06 9.94 15.76
CA ALA A 20 4.42 11.36 15.65
C ALA A 20 5.28 11.82 16.83
N ALA A 21 4.89 11.46 18.05
CA ALA A 21 5.64 11.79 19.28
C ALA A 21 7.03 11.15 19.32
N LEU A 22 7.21 10.00 18.66
CA LEU A 22 8.50 9.30 18.50
C LEU A 22 9.36 9.84 17.34
N GLY A 23 8.90 10.87 16.62
CA GLY A 23 9.64 11.45 15.51
C GLY A 23 9.63 10.58 14.24
N ILE A 24 8.60 9.76 14.05
CA ILE A 24 8.40 9.00 12.80
C ILE A 24 7.91 9.97 11.71
N ASP A 25 8.53 9.95 10.53
CA ASP A 25 8.21 10.87 9.43
C ASP A 25 7.09 10.33 8.52
N THR A 26 6.88 9.02 8.48
CA THR A 26 5.95 8.38 7.55
C THR A 26 5.28 7.17 8.18
N VAL A 27 3.99 7.01 7.94
CA VAL A 27 3.20 5.86 8.41
C VAL A 27 2.55 5.16 7.22
N LEU A 28 2.98 3.91 6.96
CA LEU A 28 2.39 3.05 5.92
C LEU A 28 1.16 2.32 6.50
N THR A 29 0.01 2.53 5.89
CA THR A 29 -1.26 1.97 6.35
C THR A 29 -2.22 1.63 5.20
N SER A 30 -3.09 0.68 5.43
CA SER A 30 -4.27 0.40 4.60
C SER A 30 -5.57 0.99 5.18
N GLY A 31 -5.46 1.72 6.30
CA GLY A 31 -6.64 2.16 7.06
C GLY A 31 -7.25 1.06 7.90
N ALA A 32 -6.42 0.19 8.51
CA ALA A 32 -6.83 -0.93 9.36
C ALA A 32 -7.80 -1.91 8.66
N ALA A 33 -7.66 -2.08 7.35
CA ALA A 33 -8.51 -2.96 6.53
C ALA A 33 -7.67 -3.86 5.61
N ALA A 34 -8.32 -4.82 4.95
CA ALA A 34 -7.64 -5.74 4.03
C ALA A 34 -7.05 -5.02 2.80
N SER A 35 -7.67 -3.90 2.39
CA SER A 35 -7.18 -3.03 1.32
C SER A 35 -7.43 -1.56 1.65
N CYS A 36 -6.67 -0.66 1.02
CA CYS A 36 -6.85 0.79 1.21
C CYS A 36 -8.22 1.31 0.76
N VAL A 37 -8.86 0.65 -0.20
CA VAL A 37 -10.23 0.99 -0.63
C VAL A 37 -11.25 0.69 0.46
N GLN A 38 -11.05 -0.37 1.23
CA GLN A 38 -11.93 -0.72 2.35
C GLN A 38 -11.65 0.12 3.60
N GLY A 39 -10.43 0.66 3.73
CA GLY A 39 -10.00 1.44 4.89
C GLY A 39 -10.22 2.95 4.79
N VAL A 40 -11.05 3.43 3.86
CA VAL A 40 -11.22 4.86 3.56
C VAL A 40 -11.57 5.71 4.79
N ASP A 41 -12.44 5.23 5.68
CA ASP A 41 -12.85 5.99 6.87
C ASP A 41 -11.69 6.24 7.84
N VAL A 42 -10.87 5.22 8.10
CA VAL A 42 -9.68 5.35 8.95
C VAL A 42 -8.62 6.21 8.25
N LEU A 43 -8.40 6.01 6.95
CA LEU A 43 -7.48 6.84 6.15
C LEU A 43 -7.89 8.32 6.21
N CYS A 44 -9.17 8.63 6.08
CA CYS A 44 -9.70 9.99 6.22
C CYS A 44 -9.35 10.59 7.59
N SER A 45 -9.54 9.83 8.66
CA SER A 45 -9.23 10.25 10.02
C SER A 45 -7.74 10.51 10.23
N LEU A 46 -6.87 9.65 9.67
CA LEU A 46 -5.41 9.80 9.75
C LEU A 46 -4.92 11.01 8.95
N LEU A 47 -5.48 11.25 7.76
CA LEU A 47 -5.16 12.42 6.94
C LEU A 47 -5.58 13.72 7.65
N ALA A 48 -6.76 13.75 8.24
CA ALA A 48 -7.23 14.90 9.02
C ALA A 48 -6.32 15.17 10.23
N GLU A 49 -5.86 14.13 10.92
CA GLU A 49 -4.92 14.25 12.04
C GLU A 49 -3.55 14.74 11.58
N ARG A 50 -3.04 14.26 10.44
CA ARG A 50 -1.81 14.76 9.80
C ARG A 50 -1.89 16.27 9.57
N ASP A 51 -2.96 16.73 8.95
CA ASP A 51 -3.12 18.13 8.59
C ASP A 51 -3.29 19.01 9.83
N ARG A 52 -3.98 18.53 10.85
CA ARG A 52 -4.19 19.23 12.12
C ARG A 52 -2.89 19.40 12.92
N THR A 53 -1.99 18.40 12.89
CA THR A 53 -0.79 18.35 13.75
C THR A 53 0.51 18.61 13.00
N ASN A 54 0.46 18.75 11.69
CA ASN A 54 1.63 18.66 10.81
C ASN A 54 2.46 17.40 11.10
N GLY A 55 1.75 16.29 11.28
CA GLY A 55 2.29 14.99 11.68
C GLY A 55 2.90 14.20 10.52
N PRO A 56 3.23 12.92 10.77
CA PRO A 56 3.81 12.01 9.80
C PRO A 56 3.01 11.93 8.49
N GLU A 57 3.69 11.79 7.36
CA GLU A 57 3.02 11.53 6.08
C GLU A 57 2.28 10.19 6.10
N VAL A 58 1.02 10.20 5.65
CA VAL A 58 0.21 9.00 5.52
C VAL A 58 0.50 8.37 4.15
N LEU A 59 1.28 7.28 4.17
CA LEU A 59 1.63 6.50 2.99
C LEU A 59 0.59 5.39 2.79
N ILE A 60 -0.31 5.57 1.83
CA ILE A 60 -1.43 4.66 1.59
C ILE A 60 -0.94 3.41 0.86
N GLY A 61 -1.19 2.22 1.42
CA GLY A 61 -0.78 0.93 0.85
C GLY A 61 -1.87 -0.13 0.89
N ALA A 62 -1.56 -1.32 0.39
CA ALA A 62 -2.44 -2.47 0.22
C ALA A 62 -3.46 -2.33 -0.94
N GLY A 63 -3.08 -2.88 -2.08
CA GLY A 63 -3.92 -2.94 -3.29
C GLY A 63 -3.86 -1.68 -4.17
N VAL A 64 -2.86 -0.82 -3.96
CA VAL A 64 -2.68 0.40 -4.75
C VAL A 64 -2.29 0.08 -6.19
N ASN A 65 -2.97 0.76 -7.13
CA ASN A 65 -2.68 0.83 -8.55
C ASN A 65 -3.21 2.16 -9.12
N ALA A 66 -2.97 2.45 -10.39
CA ALA A 66 -3.41 3.70 -11.03
C ALA A 66 -4.91 3.99 -10.88
N GLY A 67 -5.77 2.97 -11.00
CA GLY A 67 -7.23 3.11 -10.82
C GLY A 67 -7.60 3.44 -9.37
N VAL A 68 -6.98 2.75 -8.42
CA VAL A 68 -7.18 2.98 -6.98
C VAL A 68 -6.69 4.37 -6.57
N ILE A 69 -5.57 4.86 -7.11
CA ILE A 69 -5.10 6.23 -6.84
C ILE A 69 -6.15 7.25 -7.27
N ARG A 70 -6.72 7.14 -8.49
CA ARG A 70 -7.81 8.04 -8.94
C ARG A 70 -9.01 7.99 -8.00
N GLN A 71 -9.44 6.78 -7.62
CA GLN A 71 -10.58 6.59 -6.72
C GLN A 71 -10.33 7.23 -5.36
N LEU A 72 -9.17 6.97 -4.75
CA LEU A 72 -8.84 7.48 -3.43
C LEU A 72 -8.57 8.99 -3.43
N SER A 73 -7.96 9.54 -4.48
CA SER A 73 -7.75 10.99 -4.59
C SER A 73 -9.06 11.78 -4.65
N ALA A 74 -10.11 11.18 -5.23
CA ALA A 74 -11.44 11.79 -5.23
C ALA A 74 -12.15 11.66 -3.86
N ALA A 75 -11.92 10.56 -3.13
CA ALA A 75 -12.57 10.27 -1.85
C ALA A 75 -11.83 10.88 -0.64
N LEU A 76 -10.52 11.06 -0.74
CA LEU A 76 -9.63 11.48 0.34
C LEU A 76 -8.85 12.74 -0.06
N PRO A 77 -9.43 13.93 0.11
CA PRO A 77 -8.70 15.18 -0.10
C PRO A 77 -7.41 15.21 0.75
N GLY A 78 -6.31 15.59 0.11
CA GLY A 78 -4.99 15.60 0.76
C GLY A 78 -4.22 14.28 0.75
N ALA A 79 -4.78 13.18 0.22
CA ALA A 79 -4.01 11.96 -0.04
C ALA A 79 -3.00 12.20 -1.18
N ARG A 80 -1.70 12.06 -0.90
CA ARG A 80 -0.63 12.40 -1.85
C ARG A 80 0.52 11.40 -1.90
N ALA A 81 0.55 10.43 -0.96
CA ALA A 81 1.60 9.44 -0.88
C ALA A 81 1.01 8.02 -0.95
N TYR A 82 1.50 7.23 -1.90
CA TYR A 82 1.00 5.89 -2.18
C TYR A 82 2.14 4.89 -2.31
N HIS A 83 1.92 3.70 -1.77
CA HIS A 83 2.84 2.57 -1.85
C HIS A 83 2.22 1.44 -2.68
N MET A 84 2.95 0.95 -3.67
CA MET A 84 2.50 -0.17 -4.51
C MET A 84 3.68 -1.08 -4.86
N SER A 85 3.39 -2.37 -5.05
CA SER A 85 4.36 -3.31 -5.61
C SER A 85 4.51 -3.15 -7.13
N GLY A 86 3.46 -2.68 -7.81
CA GLY A 86 3.40 -2.57 -9.26
C GLY A 86 3.64 -3.90 -9.98
N LYS A 87 3.38 -5.02 -9.31
CA LYS A 87 3.75 -6.35 -9.77
C LYS A 87 2.78 -6.88 -10.81
N VAL A 88 3.34 -7.64 -11.74
CA VAL A 88 2.64 -8.53 -12.66
C VAL A 88 3.12 -9.96 -12.43
N GLU A 89 2.28 -10.91 -12.80
CA GLU A 89 2.63 -12.32 -12.76
C GLU A 89 3.24 -12.75 -14.09
N LEU A 90 4.39 -13.39 -14.03
CA LEU A 90 5.12 -13.90 -15.19
C LEU A 90 5.36 -15.39 -15.03
N GLU A 91 5.22 -16.13 -16.11
CA GLU A 91 5.60 -17.53 -16.15
C GLU A 91 7.12 -17.69 -15.96
N SER A 92 7.53 -18.64 -15.15
CA SER A 92 8.94 -19.01 -14.96
C SER A 92 9.56 -19.46 -16.29
N ARG A 93 10.74 -18.93 -16.59
CA ARG A 93 11.54 -19.38 -17.75
C ARG A 93 12.25 -20.73 -17.55
N MET A 94 12.01 -21.38 -16.42
CA MET A 94 12.61 -22.67 -16.10
C MET A 94 12.08 -23.75 -17.05
N VAL A 95 12.98 -24.38 -17.79
CA VAL A 95 12.62 -25.39 -18.81
C VAL A 95 12.35 -26.74 -18.15
N PHE A 96 13.23 -27.15 -17.22
CA PHE A 96 13.02 -28.36 -16.46
C PHE A 96 12.14 -28.09 -15.24
N ARG A 97 11.04 -28.82 -15.15
CA ARG A 97 10.10 -28.76 -14.01
C ARG A 97 9.96 -30.14 -13.39
N ARG A 98 10.23 -30.25 -12.09
CA ARG A 98 10.03 -31.51 -11.35
C ARG A 98 8.68 -31.46 -10.66
N GLU A 99 7.81 -32.37 -11.03
CA GLU A 99 6.51 -32.52 -10.39
C GLU A 99 6.64 -33.25 -9.02
N GLY A 100 5.70 -32.98 -8.11
CA GLY A 100 5.57 -33.68 -6.83
C GLY A 100 6.62 -33.33 -5.78
N VAL A 101 7.45 -32.32 -5.99
CA VAL A 101 8.47 -31.84 -5.05
C VAL A 101 8.26 -30.34 -4.78
N PRO A 102 7.24 -29.95 -4.00
CA PRO A 102 7.01 -28.56 -3.67
C PRO A 102 8.13 -28.03 -2.76
N MET A 103 8.66 -26.86 -3.05
CA MET A 103 9.68 -26.18 -2.26
C MET A 103 9.11 -24.96 -1.51
N GLY A 104 7.92 -24.50 -1.89
CA GLY A 104 7.21 -23.39 -1.29
C GLY A 104 6.12 -23.82 -0.30
N LEU A 105 5.33 -22.85 0.15
CA LEU A 105 4.17 -23.10 0.99
C LEU A 105 3.07 -23.85 0.22
N PRO A 106 2.26 -24.69 0.88
CA PRO A 106 1.15 -25.36 0.23
C PRO A 106 0.22 -24.39 -0.49
N GLY A 107 -0.07 -24.67 -1.77
CA GLY A 107 -0.96 -23.83 -2.59
C GLY A 107 -0.29 -22.65 -3.28
N LEU A 108 1.01 -22.45 -3.11
CA LEU A 108 1.74 -21.50 -3.94
C LEU A 108 2.04 -22.11 -5.31
N ASP A 109 1.83 -21.30 -6.36
CA ASP A 109 2.29 -21.63 -7.69
C ASP A 109 3.78 -21.26 -7.81
N GLU A 110 4.65 -22.26 -7.86
CA GLU A 110 6.10 -22.08 -7.92
C GLU A 110 6.60 -21.78 -9.34
N TRP A 111 5.73 -21.86 -10.34
CA TRP A 111 6.08 -21.65 -11.74
C TRP A 111 5.75 -20.25 -12.24
N HIS A 112 5.07 -19.45 -11.39
CA HIS A 112 4.83 -18.05 -11.64
C HIS A 112 5.62 -17.17 -10.68
N ILE A 113 6.21 -16.12 -11.24
CA ILE A 113 7.00 -15.15 -10.47
C ILE A 113 6.30 -13.80 -10.47
N GLN A 114 6.36 -13.11 -9.35
CA GLN A 114 5.84 -11.76 -9.20
C GLN A 114 6.97 -10.78 -9.46
N GLN A 115 6.83 -9.93 -10.49
CA GLN A 115 7.85 -8.94 -10.85
C GLN A 115 7.22 -7.55 -10.98
N THR A 116 7.90 -6.53 -10.47
CA THR A 116 7.49 -5.14 -10.67
C THR A 116 7.56 -4.79 -12.15
N ASP A 117 6.45 -4.24 -12.67
CA ASP A 117 6.31 -3.87 -14.07
C ASP A 117 6.41 -2.35 -14.26
N THR A 118 7.23 -1.94 -15.21
CA THR A 118 7.46 -0.53 -15.52
C THR A 118 6.19 0.19 -15.99
N ALA A 119 5.32 -0.49 -16.76
CA ALA A 119 4.09 0.12 -17.27
C ALA A 119 3.11 0.40 -16.13
N SER A 120 3.00 -0.51 -15.15
CA SER A 120 2.19 -0.35 -13.95
C SER A 120 2.66 0.84 -13.11
N VAL A 121 3.98 0.97 -12.91
CA VAL A 121 4.57 2.11 -12.17
C VAL A 121 4.35 3.42 -12.91
N ARG A 122 4.58 3.43 -14.23
CA ARG A 122 4.38 4.61 -15.08
C ARG A 122 2.91 5.07 -15.07
N ALA A 123 1.95 4.15 -15.17
CA ALA A 123 0.53 4.46 -15.12
C ALA A 123 0.13 5.09 -13.78
N ALA A 124 0.65 4.58 -12.66
CA ALA A 124 0.42 5.16 -11.34
C ALA A 124 1.04 6.57 -11.22
N ARG A 125 2.27 6.74 -11.70
CA ARG A 125 2.95 8.04 -11.69
C ARG A 125 2.19 9.09 -12.53
N GLN A 126 1.74 8.71 -13.73
CA GLN A 126 0.97 9.61 -14.60
C GLN A 126 -0.30 10.12 -13.90
N VAL A 127 -1.00 9.26 -13.17
CA VAL A 127 -2.20 9.69 -12.41
C VAL A 127 -1.83 10.73 -11.36
N LEU A 128 -0.72 10.56 -10.65
CA LEU A 128 -0.26 11.52 -9.65
C LEU A 128 0.15 12.85 -10.29
N ASP A 129 0.80 12.82 -11.45
CA ASP A 129 1.17 14.03 -12.20
C ASP A 129 -0.07 14.78 -12.72
N ASP A 130 -1.11 14.05 -13.14
CA ASP A 130 -2.38 14.65 -13.61
C ASP A 130 -3.21 15.26 -12.46
N LEU A 131 -2.94 14.89 -11.20
CA LEU A 131 -3.63 15.37 -10.01
C LEU A 131 -2.88 16.53 -9.31
N ALA A 132 -1.64 16.78 -9.67
CA ALA A 132 -0.79 17.81 -9.07
C ALA A 132 -1.08 19.20 -9.66
#